data_9f59fad2b19223f028a04f99d6c54067
#
_entry.id   9f59fad2b19223f028a04f99d6c54067
#
_cell.length_a   1.000
_cell.length_b   1.000
_cell.length_c   1.000
_cell.angle_alpha   90.00
_cell.angle_beta   90.00
_cell.angle_gamma   90.00
#
_symmetry.space_group_name_H-M   'P 1'
#
loop_
_entity.id
_entity.type
_entity.pdbx_description
1 polymer ?
#
loop_
_entity_poly.entity_id
_entity_poly.type
_entity_poly.pdbx_seq_one_letter_code
_entity_poly.pdbx_strand_id
1 'polypeptide(L)'
;MKSAYKGYEAYSYLEKGKDISSIEMCKGDKRVKEYLIELDDIQEAKVKSIVDEKIFISLHEHPVLFPEHLERDIFEYNREGKQRCAYEALSRGYYDAIFDNLMDGVCTITSNSGWKWDDILIDLGMRLCDLAHQDFVIKCEKVEDIYRAKSEGKVALIPTLEGAAPIENELDRIDILYGFGIRLMGITYSESNALGSGLKEEKDGGLTNFGKKAVERMNKIGMAIDCSHVGVQTTLDVIEYS
;
A
#
# COMPACT_ATOMS: atom_id res chain seq x y z
N MET A 1 -18.46 14.12 -6.95
CA MET A 1 -18.77 12.77 -7.54
C MET A 1 -19.51 11.93 -6.52
N LYS A 2 -20.44 11.07 -6.93
CA LYS A 2 -21.17 10.21 -5.99
C LYS A 2 -20.35 8.95 -5.76
N SER A 3 -19.91 8.68 -4.52
CA SER A 3 -19.20 7.46 -4.16
C SER A 3 -20.07 6.22 -4.36
N ALA A 4 -19.49 5.15 -4.91
CA ALA A 4 -20.13 3.85 -5.04
C ALA A 4 -20.12 3.02 -3.73
N TYR A 5 -19.51 3.54 -2.67
CA TYR A 5 -19.45 2.88 -1.36
C TYR A 5 -20.82 2.61 -0.75
N LYS A 6 -21.05 1.39 -0.30
CA LYS A 6 -22.33 0.91 0.26
C LYS A 6 -22.24 0.48 1.71
N GLY A 7 -21.19 0.88 2.42
CA GLY A 7 -21.04 0.57 3.85
C GLY A 7 -20.34 -0.77 4.14
N TYR A 8 -19.59 -1.36 3.21
CA TYR A 8 -18.83 -2.56 3.47
C TYR A 8 -17.73 -2.29 4.50
N GLU A 9 -17.65 -3.11 5.54
CA GLU A 9 -16.54 -3.12 6.49
C GLU A 9 -15.59 -4.27 6.15
N ALA A 10 -14.28 -4.02 6.27
CA ALA A 10 -13.25 -5.03 5.99
C ALA A 10 -13.51 -6.31 6.77
N TYR A 11 -13.45 -7.44 6.05
CA TYR A 11 -13.69 -8.78 6.59
C TYR A 11 -15.07 -9.02 7.21
N SER A 12 -16.08 -8.23 6.84
CA SER A 12 -17.43 -8.40 7.38
C SER A 12 -18.09 -9.75 7.02
N TYR A 13 -17.49 -10.52 6.13
CA TYR A 13 -17.89 -11.90 5.82
C TYR A 13 -17.38 -12.92 6.87
N LEU A 14 -16.52 -12.52 7.80
CA LEU A 14 -15.99 -13.37 8.87
C LEU A 14 -16.77 -13.17 10.18
N GLU A 15 -16.84 -14.21 11.01
CA GLU A 15 -17.49 -14.18 12.31
C GLU A 15 -16.55 -13.59 13.37
N LYS A 16 -16.93 -12.44 13.95
CA LYS A 16 -16.15 -11.78 15.01
C LYS A 16 -16.04 -12.66 16.26
N GLY A 17 -14.84 -12.76 16.80
CA GLY A 17 -14.52 -13.58 17.95
C GLY A 17 -14.27 -15.06 17.65
N LYS A 18 -14.41 -15.47 16.38
CA LYS A 18 -14.14 -16.85 15.94
C LYS A 18 -13.16 -16.87 14.76
N ASP A 19 -13.50 -16.22 13.64
CA ASP A 19 -12.69 -16.20 12.43
C ASP A 19 -11.81 -14.95 12.35
N ILE A 20 -12.22 -13.90 13.06
CA ILE A 20 -11.52 -12.63 13.17
C ILE A 20 -11.65 -12.09 14.59
N SER A 21 -10.63 -11.42 15.11
CA SER A 21 -10.64 -10.84 16.45
C SER A 21 -11.78 -9.83 16.63
N SER A 22 -12.24 -9.69 17.87
CA SER A 22 -13.24 -8.68 18.27
C SER A 22 -12.60 -7.35 18.63
N ILE A 23 -11.39 -7.07 18.16
CA ILE A 23 -10.69 -5.80 18.39
C ILE A 23 -11.54 -4.64 17.89
N GLU A 24 -11.76 -3.65 18.75
CA GLU A 24 -12.44 -2.42 18.38
C GLU A 24 -11.52 -1.55 17.50
N MET A 25 -12.03 -1.18 16.33
CA MET A 25 -11.26 -0.37 15.38
C MET A 25 -11.52 1.11 15.58
N CYS A 26 -10.49 1.91 15.39
CA CYS A 26 -10.56 3.36 15.47
C CYS A 26 -11.53 3.92 14.42
N LYS A 27 -12.36 4.85 14.85
CA LYS A 27 -13.10 5.74 13.95
C LYS A 27 -12.19 6.93 13.66
N GLY A 28 -11.67 6.99 12.44
CA GLY A 28 -10.58 7.90 12.04
C GLY A 28 -10.83 9.38 12.29
N ASP A 29 -12.09 9.83 12.33
CA ASP A 29 -12.52 11.20 12.59
C ASP A 29 -12.22 11.71 14.03
N LYS A 30 -11.87 10.82 14.96
CA LYS A 30 -11.57 11.19 16.34
C LYS A 30 -10.08 11.37 16.66
N ARG A 31 -9.19 10.94 15.79
CA ARG A 31 -7.75 10.94 16.06
C ARG A 31 -7.02 12.20 15.64
N VAL A 32 -7.52 12.87 14.62
CA VAL A 32 -6.93 14.09 14.09
C VAL A 32 -7.90 15.23 14.31
N LYS A 33 -7.40 16.34 14.84
CA LYS A 33 -8.21 17.56 14.95
C LYS A 33 -8.61 17.97 13.54
N GLU A 34 -9.90 18.19 13.36
CA GLU A 34 -10.43 18.69 12.09
C GLU A 34 -9.79 20.04 11.77
N TYR A 35 -9.20 20.14 10.59
CA TYR A 35 -8.64 21.37 10.06
C TYR A 35 -9.43 21.74 8.81
N LEU A 36 -10.35 22.68 8.97
CA LEU A 36 -11.17 23.18 7.86
C LEU A 36 -10.60 24.52 7.39
N ILE A 37 -10.39 24.60 6.09
CA ILE A 37 -10.16 25.87 5.39
C ILE A 37 -11.52 26.30 4.85
N GLU A 38 -12.02 27.43 5.35
CA GLU A 38 -13.25 28.00 4.80
C GLU A 38 -12.99 28.48 3.38
N LEU A 39 -13.79 27.99 2.45
CA LEU A 39 -13.78 28.35 1.04
C LEU A 39 -15.02 29.21 0.74
N ASP A 40 -14.89 30.17 -0.14
CA ASP A 40 -16.04 30.84 -0.72
C ASP A 40 -16.69 29.99 -1.85
N ASP A 41 -17.88 30.35 -2.27
CA ASP A 41 -18.66 29.60 -3.26
C ASP A 41 -17.90 29.42 -4.60
N ILE A 42 -17.05 30.38 -4.98
CA ILE A 42 -16.25 30.32 -6.22
C ILE A 42 -15.13 29.30 -6.06
N GLN A 43 -14.47 29.29 -4.93
CA GLN A 43 -13.42 28.35 -4.61
C GLN A 43 -13.98 26.92 -4.51
N GLU A 44 -15.11 26.73 -3.85
CA GLU A 44 -15.79 25.42 -3.78
C GLU A 44 -16.20 24.92 -5.16
N ALA A 45 -16.79 25.76 -6.00
CA ALA A 45 -17.13 25.40 -7.37
C ALA A 45 -15.90 25.02 -8.18
N LYS A 46 -14.78 25.71 -7.99
CA LYS A 46 -13.51 25.40 -8.66
C LYS A 46 -12.94 24.07 -8.18
N VAL A 47 -12.92 23.80 -6.87
CA VAL A 47 -12.48 22.51 -6.32
C VAL A 47 -13.32 21.38 -6.89
N LYS A 48 -14.65 21.55 -6.88
CA LYS A 48 -15.56 20.57 -7.46
C LYS A 48 -15.28 20.29 -8.93
N SER A 49 -15.09 21.33 -9.76
CA SER A 49 -14.75 21.18 -11.18
C SER A 49 -13.45 20.40 -11.36
N ILE A 50 -12.39 20.71 -10.58
CA ILE A 50 -11.12 20.02 -10.64
C ILE A 50 -11.30 18.53 -10.27
N VAL A 51 -12.03 18.24 -9.18
CA VAL A 51 -12.28 16.86 -8.75
C VAL A 51 -13.08 16.08 -9.80
N ASP A 52 -14.07 16.70 -10.43
CA ASP A 52 -14.89 16.05 -11.45
C ASP A 52 -14.09 15.78 -12.76
N GLU A 53 -13.18 16.68 -13.14
CA GLU A 53 -12.47 16.62 -14.42
C GLU A 53 -11.14 15.87 -14.36
N LYS A 54 -10.42 15.94 -13.26
CA LYS A 54 -9.06 15.40 -13.13
C LYS A 54 -9.05 14.06 -12.39
N ILE A 55 -8.06 13.23 -12.68
CA ILE A 55 -7.79 11.99 -11.96
C ILE A 55 -6.85 12.29 -10.81
N PHE A 56 -7.24 11.87 -9.60
CA PHE A 56 -6.45 12.01 -8.39
C PHE A 56 -5.84 10.66 -8.03
N ILE A 57 -4.51 10.62 -8.02
CA ILE A 57 -3.73 9.41 -7.69
C ILE A 57 -2.84 9.72 -6.50
N SER A 58 -2.94 8.92 -5.43
CA SER A 58 -1.91 8.89 -4.40
C SER A 58 -0.92 7.77 -4.71
N LEU A 59 0.36 8.11 -4.80
CA LEU A 59 1.43 7.15 -5.10
C LEU A 59 1.92 6.39 -3.86
N HIS A 60 1.42 6.74 -2.66
CA HIS A 60 1.81 6.11 -1.42
C HIS A 60 0.70 6.25 -0.38
N GLU A 61 0.03 5.15 -0.08
CA GLU A 61 -1.01 5.09 0.95
C GLU A 61 -0.89 3.82 1.79
N HIS A 62 -1.34 3.93 3.04
CA HIS A 62 -1.60 2.80 3.93
C HIS A 62 -3.07 2.84 4.35
N PRO A 63 -3.99 2.38 3.51
CA PRO A 63 -5.43 2.47 3.77
C PRO A 63 -5.87 1.45 4.84
N VAL A 64 -5.29 1.53 6.03
CA VAL A 64 -5.46 0.58 7.14
C VAL A 64 -6.13 1.26 8.31
N LEU A 65 -7.14 0.61 8.88
CA LEU A 65 -7.70 0.96 10.18
C LEU A 65 -6.83 0.36 11.28
N PHE A 66 -6.50 1.14 12.28
CA PHE A 66 -5.81 0.68 13.48
C PHE A 66 -6.79 0.43 14.63
N PRO A 67 -6.42 -0.38 15.63
CA PRO A 67 -7.18 -0.54 16.85
C PRO A 67 -7.44 0.78 17.57
N GLU A 68 -8.62 0.92 18.19
CA GLU A 68 -8.96 2.09 19.02
C GLU A 68 -7.97 2.22 20.20
N HIS A 69 -7.59 1.09 20.80
CA HIS A 69 -6.61 1.02 21.88
C HIS A 69 -5.29 0.44 21.34
N LEU A 70 -4.54 1.27 20.62
CA LEU A 70 -3.36 0.86 19.87
C LEU A 70 -2.32 0.12 20.73
N GLU A 71 -1.94 0.67 21.89
CA GLU A 71 -0.93 0.08 22.77
C GLU A 71 -1.33 -1.32 23.30
N ARG A 72 -2.64 -1.55 23.49
CA ARG A 72 -3.16 -2.83 23.97
C ARG A 72 -3.24 -3.87 22.87
N ASP A 73 -3.71 -3.47 21.70
CA ASP A 73 -4.23 -4.41 20.69
C ASP A 73 -3.33 -4.59 19.47
N ILE A 74 -2.31 -3.72 19.27
CA ILE A 74 -1.52 -3.68 18.03
C ILE A 74 -0.80 -5.02 17.74
N PHE A 75 -0.29 -5.69 18.77
CA PHE A 75 0.44 -6.96 18.58
C PHE A 75 -0.50 -8.09 18.14
N GLU A 76 -1.68 -8.18 18.76
CA GLU A 76 -2.69 -9.17 18.37
C GLU A 76 -3.20 -8.88 16.96
N TYR A 77 -3.49 -7.61 16.67
CA TYR A 77 -3.94 -7.13 15.37
C TYR A 77 -2.97 -7.48 14.24
N ASN A 78 -1.67 -7.21 14.43
CA ASN A 78 -0.67 -7.53 13.42
C ASN A 78 -0.48 -9.05 13.25
N ARG A 79 -0.49 -9.82 14.36
CA ARG A 79 -0.36 -11.29 14.30
C ARG A 79 -1.54 -11.98 13.62
N GLU A 80 -2.71 -11.36 13.65
CA GLU A 80 -3.88 -11.91 12.99
C GLU A 80 -3.73 -11.95 11.45
N GLY A 81 -2.88 -11.09 10.87
CA GLY A 81 -2.66 -11.03 9.42
C GLY A 81 -3.89 -10.60 8.61
N LYS A 82 -4.80 -9.86 9.23
CA LYS A 82 -6.04 -9.38 8.61
C LYS A 82 -6.17 -7.87 8.81
N GLN A 83 -5.31 -7.12 8.17
CA GLN A 83 -5.36 -5.65 8.22
C GLN A 83 -6.63 -5.12 7.57
N ARG A 84 -7.43 -4.39 8.35
CA ARG A 84 -8.71 -3.88 7.92
C ARG A 84 -8.55 -2.66 7.03
N CYS A 85 -8.95 -2.78 5.77
CA CYS A 85 -8.92 -1.67 4.83
C CYS A 85 -9.93 -0.58 5.23
N ALA A 86 -9.50 0.67 5.14
CA ALA A 86 -10.26 1.86 5.54
C ALA A 86 -11.25 2.31 4.44
N TYR A 87 -12.15 1.44 4.00
CA TYR A 87 -13.09 1.71 2.89
C TYR A 87 -13.93 2.97 3.10
N GLU A 88 -14.44 3.20 4.31
CA GLU A 88 -15.22 4.40 4.60
C GLU A 88 -14.38 5.67 4.44
N ALA A 89 -13.13 5.68 4.91
CA ALA A 89 -12.23 6.81 4.76
C ALA A 89 -11.92 7.09 3.28
N LEU A 90 -11.63 6.04 2.50
CA LEU A 90 -11.45 6.15 1.05
C LEU A 90 -12.68 6.72 0.35
N SER A 91 -13.89 6.40 0.83
CA SER A 91 -15.13 6.91 0.23
C SER A 91 -15.38 8.40 0.46
N ARG A 92 -14.72 8.99 1.45
CA ARG A 92 -14.78 10.42 1.79
C ARG A 92 -13.66 11.24 1.16
N GLY A 93 -12.63 10.58 0.63
CA GLY A 93 -11.54 11.20 -0.10
C GLY A 93 -11.87 11.46 -1.56
N TYR A 94 -10.95 12.12 -2.25
CA TYR A 94 -11.05 12.43 -3.68
C TYR A 94 -10.20 11.52 -4.57
N TYR A 95 -9.63 10.44 -4.02
CA TYR A 95 -8.77 9.54 -4.77
C TYR A 95 -9.56 8.71 -5.76
N ASP A 96 -9.11 8.72 -7.01
CA ASP A 96 -9.56 7.80 -8.06
C ASP A 96 -8.68 6.54 -8.09
N ALA A 97 -7.41 6.68 -7.66
CA ALA A 97 -6.48 5.56 -7.50
C ALA A 97 -5.53 5.77 -6.33
N ILE A 98 -5.16 4.68 -5.68
CA ILE A 98 -4.17 4.65 -4.60
C ILE A 98 -3.16 3.53 -4.81
N PHE A 99 -1.91 3.79 -4.44
CA PHE A 99 -0.86 2.80 -4.31
C PHE A 99 -0.85 2.33 -2.85
N ASP A 100 -1.38 1.13 -2.61
CA ASP A 100 -1.48 0.52 -1.27
C ASP A 100 -0.13 -0.13 -0.93
N ASN A 101 0.68 0.56 -0.14
CA ASN A 101 2.01 0.11 0.24
C ASN A 101 1.95 -0.86 1.40
N LEU A 102 2.21 -2.13 1.09
CA LEU A 102 2.46 -3.17 2.09
C LEU A 102 3.88 -2.99 2.64
N MET A 103 4.01 -2.95 3.96
CA MET A 103 5.27 -2.61 4.61
C MET A 103 5.54 -3.42 5.87
N ASP A 104 6.83 -3.56 6.20
CA ASP A 104 7.31 -4.10 7.46
C ASP A 104 6.80 -3.26 8.66
N GLY A 105 6.37 -3.93 9.71
CA GLY A 105 5.87 -3.31 10.94
C GLY A 105 4.39 -2.95 10.94
N VAL A 106 3.73 -2.86 9.81
CA VAL A 106 2.26 -2.69 9.69
C VAL A 106 1.61 -4.00 9.27
N CYS A 107 2.36 -4.85 8.60
CA CYS A 107 1.97 -6.15 8.09
C CYS A 107 2.29 -7.29 9.07
N THR A 108 1.85 -8.50 8.74
CA THR A 108 2.21 -9.71 9.48
C THR A 108 3.72 -9.93 9.48
N ILE A 109 4.29 -10.22 10.64
CA ILE A 109 5.71 -10.55 10.81
C ILE A 109 5.83 -11.89 11.51
N THR A 110 6.36 -12.90 10.80
CA THR A 110 6.57 -14.25 11.31
C THR A 110 7.97 -14.48 11.88
N SER A 111 8.89 -13.52 11.67
CA SER A 111 10.30 -13.61 12.03
C SER A 111 10.75 -12.43 12.90
N ASN A 112 11.67 -12.67 13.81
CA ASN A 112 12.38 -11.61 14.55
C ASN A 112 13.47 -10.90 13.70
N SER A 113 13.72 -11.36 12.48
CA SER A 113 14.77 -10.86 11.58
C SER A 113 14.22 -10.09 10.40
N GLY A 114 13.07 -9.45 10.57
CA GLY A 114 12.44 -8.62 9.54
C GLY A 114 11.42 -9.35 8.68
N TRP A 115 10.94 -8.66 7.71
CA TRP A 115 9.85 -9.05 6.83
C TRP A 115 10.29 -10.11 5.82
N LYS A 116 9.52 -11.20 5.73
CA LYS A 116 9.85 -12.40 4.97
C LYS A 116 8.87 -12.66 3.83
N TRP A 117 9.24 -13.61 2.97
CA TRP A 117 8.40 -14.01 1.85
C TRP A 117 7.00 -14.46 2.27
N ASP A 118 6.88 -15.26 3.33
CA ASP A 118 5.59 -15.73 3.81
C ASP A 118 4.73 -14.58 4.36
N ASP A 119 5.35 -13.57 4.96
CA ASP A 119 4.63 -12.40 5.48
C ASP A 119 3.92 -11.66 4.36
N ILE A 120 4.61 -11.36 3.25
CA ILE A 120 3.98 -10.65 2.13
C ILE A 120 2.90 -11.50 1.44
N LEU A 121 3.08 -12.81 1.35
CA LEU A 121 2.05 -13.68 0.77
C LEU A 121 0.76 -13.68 1.60
N ILE A 122 0.88 -13.69 2.94
CA ILE A 122 -0.25 -13.60 3.84
C ILE A 122 -0.94 -12.24 3.68
N ASP A 123 -0.21 -11.16 3.81
CA ASP A 123 -0.78 -9.80 3.78
C ASP A 123 -1.43 -9.48 2.43
N LEU A 124 -0.73 -9.73 1.34
CA LEU A 124 -1.26 -9.51 0.00
C LEU A 124 -2.45 -10.43 -0.29
N GLY A 125 -2.35 -11.71 0.06
CA GLY A 125 -3.42 -12.68 -0.13
C GLY A 125 -4.69 -12.29 0.64
N MET A 126 -4.56 -11.89 1.90
CA MET A 126 -5.69 -11.46 2.72
C MET A 126 -6.28 -10.13 2.24
N ARG A 127 -5.45 -9.18 1.82
CA ARG A 127 -5.91 -7.92 1.19
C ARG A 127 -6.72 -8.20 -0.08
N LEU A 128 -6.21 -9.03 -0.98
CA LEU A 128 -6.90 -9.38 -2.23
C LEU A 128 -8.19 -10.16 -1.97
N CYS A 129 -8.21 -11.03 -0.95
CA CYS A 129 -9.42 -11.74 -0.54
C CYS A 129 -10.49 -10.76 -0.05
N ASP A 130 -10.14 -9.82 0.81
CA ASP A 130 -11.10 -8.80 1.31
C ASP A 130 -11.63 -7.92 0.17
N LEU A 131 -10.76 -7.51 -0.75
CA LEU A 131 -11.15 -6.74 -1.95
C LEU A 131 -12.18 -7.50 -2.80
N ALA A 132 -12.09 -8.82 -2.89
CA ALA A 132 -13.02 -9.63 -3.67
C ALA A 132 -14.45 -9.71 -3.10
N HIS A 133 -14.66 -9.30 -1.84
CA HIS A 133 -15.98 -9.33 -1.18
C HIS A 133 -16.75 -8.00 -1.25
N GLN A 134 -16.22 -7.01 -1.97
CA GLN A 134 -16.86 -5.71 -2.15
C GLN A 134 -16.62 -5.17 -3.57
N ASP A 135 -17.29 -4.07 -3.95
CA ASP A 135 -17.25 -3.53 -5.31
C ASP A 135 -16.89 -2.04 -5.38
N PHE A 136 -16.54 -1.42 -4.26
CA PHE A 136 -16.17 0.00 -4.18
C PHE A 136 -14.67 0.23 -4.49
N VAL A 137 -13.79 -0.57 -3.89
CA VAL A 137 -12.34 -0.54 -4.21
C VAL A 137 -12.04 -1.70 -5.14
N ILE A 138 -11.50 -1.41 -6.32
CA ILE A 138 -11.21 -2.43 -7.33
C ILE A 138 -9.70 -2.63 -7.48
N LYS A 139 -9.26 -3.88 -7.63
CA LYS A 139 -7.87 -4.16 -7.97
C LYS A 139 -7.53 -3.54 -9.31
N CYS A 140 -6.49 -2.74 -9.35
CA CYS A 140 -6.00 -2.09 -10.55
C CYS A 140 -4.84 -2.90 -11.15
N GLU A 141 -4.99 -3.38 -12.37
CA GLU A 141 -3.97 -4.12 -13.10
C GLU A 141 -3.41 -3.33 -14.29
N LYS A 142 -4.19 -2.37 -14.79
CA LYS A 142 -3.86 -1.54 -15.96
C LYS A 142 -4.48 -0.15 -15.86
N VAL A 143 -3.98 0.77 -16.65
CA VAL A 143 -4.40 2.18 -16.62
C VAL A 143 -5.91 2.37 -16.84
N GLU A 144 -6.53 1.55 -17.67
CA GLU A 144 -7.97 1.59 -17.93
C GLU A 144 -8.81 1.35 -16.68
N ASP A 145 -8.28 0.61 -15.69
CA ASP A 145 -8.97 0.38 -14.42
C ASP A 145 -9.09 1.66 -13.59
N ILE A 146 -8.13 2.58 -13.71
CA ILE A 146 -8.18 3.91 -13.05
C ILE A 146 -9.32 4.74 -13.65
N TYR A 147 -9.41 4.80 -14.98
CA TYR A 147 -10.50 5.50 -15.66
C TYR A 147 -11.86 4.89 -15.34
N ARG A 148 -11.93 3.57 -15.29
CA ARG A 148 -13.15 2.85 -14.90
C ARG A 148 -13.55 3.17 -13.46
N ALA A 149 -12.61 3.13 -12.50
CA ALA A 149 -12.87 3.48 -11.11
C ALA A 149 -13.47 4.89 -11.01
N LYS A 150 -12.84 5.89 -11.64
CA LYS A 150 -13.37 7.25 -11.66
C LYS A 150 -14.79 7.32 -12.22
N SER A 151 -15.03 6.73 -13.38
CA SER A 151 -16.34 6.77 -14.03
C SER A 151 -17.46 6.11 -13.23
N GLU A 152 -17.12 5.10 -12.42
CA GLU A 152 -18.04 4.34 -11.60
C GLU A 152 -18.15 4.86 -10.15
N GLY A 153 -17.40 5.91 -9.77
CA GLY A 153 -17.34 6.43 -8.41
C GLY A 153 -16.67 5.48 -7.41
N LYS A 154 -15.72 4.68 -7.90
CA LYS A 154 -14.90 3.71 -7.17
C LYS A 154 -13.48 4.20 -6.99
N VAL A 155 -12.66 3.43 -6.28
CA VAL A 155 -11.22 3.66 -6.12
C VAL A 155 -10.46 2.47 -6.71
N ALA A 156 -9.49 2.75 -7.60
CA ALA A 156 -8.56 1.75 -8.09
C ALA A 156 -7.42 1.55 -7.08
N LEU A 157 -7.18 0.33 -6.63
CA LEU A 157 -6.10 0.01 -5.70
C LEU A 157 -4.99 -0.74 -6.44
N ILE A 158 -3.79 -0.17 -6.40
CA ILE A 158 -2.57 -0.75 -6.95
C ILE A 158 -1.75 -1.27 -5.77
N PRO A 159 -1.62 -2.60 -5.57
CA PRO A 159 -0.77 -3.13 -4.51
C PRO A 159 0.71 -2.83 -4.80
N THR A 160 1.44 -2.42 -3.77
CA THR A 160 2.87 -2.08 -3.85
C THR A 160 3.63 -2.61 -2.65
N LEU A 161 4.96 -2.65 -2.73
CA LEU A 161 5.82 -3.01 -1.63
C LEU A 161 6.73 -1.85 -1.25
N GLU A 162 6.72 -1.48 0.03
CA GLU A 162 7.65 -0.51 0.60
C GLU A 162 8.92 -1.22 1.09
N GLY A 163 9.73 -1.65 0.13
CA GLY A 163 10.98 -2.37 0.34
C GLY A 163 10.97 -3.82 -0.13
N ALA A 164 12.07 -4.24 -0.73
CA ALA A 164 12.24 -5.54 -1.37
C ALA A 164 12.78 -6.64 -0.43
N ALA A 165 12.86 -6.42 0.88
CA ALA A 165 13.36 -7.44 1.81
C ALA A 165 12.69 -8.82 1.63
N PRO A 166 11.35 -8.91 1.37
CA PRO A 166 10.67 -10.20 1.21
C PRO A 166 11.12 -11.03 0.01
N ILE A 167 11.71 -10.43 -1.04
CA ILE A 167 12.21 -11.26 -2.16
C ILE A 167 13.45 -12.06 -1.77
N GLU A 168 14.12 -11.68 -0.67
CA GLU A 168 15.36 -12.31 -0.19
C GLU A 168 16.42 -12.34 -1.33
N ASN A 169 16.88 -13.50 -1.75
CA ASN A 169 17.85 -13.65 -2.84
C ASN A 169 17.27 -14.35 -4.08
N GLU A 170 15.94 -14.28 -4.27
CA GLU A 170 15.22 -15.02 -5.32
C GLU A 170 14.60 -14.05 -6.33
N LEU A 171 15.26 -13.90 -7.51
CA LEU A 171 14.79 -12.97 -8.55
C LEU A 171 13.37 -13.27 -9.05
N ASP A 172 13.03 -14.56 -9.17
CA ASP A 172 11.70 -14.98 -9.70
C ASP A 172 10.55 -14.58 -8.78
N ARG A 173 10.83 -14.21 -7.51
CA ARG A 173 9.83 -13.64 -6.61
C ARG A 173 9.31 -12.29 -7.08
N ILE A 174 10.11 -11.54 -7.83
CA ILE A 174 9.68 -10.28 -8.48
C ILE A 174 8.56 -10.58 -9.50
N ASP A 175 8.75 -11.60 -10.33
CA ASP A 175 7.75 -12.02 -11.32
C ASP A 175 6.48 -12.56 -10.65
N ILE A 176 6.61 -13.32 -9.56
CA ILE A 176 5.49 -13.84 -8.78
C ILE A 176 4.67 -12.68 -8.18
N LEU A 177 5.33 -11.70 -7.57
CA LEU A 177 4.67 -10.52 -7.01
C LEU A 177 3.98 -9.69 -8.10
N TYR A 178 4.61 -9.52 -9.26
CA TYR A 178 3.99 -8.88 -10.41
C TYR A 178 2.74 -9.65 -10.88
N GLY A 179 2.81 -10.97 -10.92
CA GLY A 179 1.67 -11.85 -11.22
C GLY A 179 0.50 -11.69 -10.25
N PHE A 180 0.77 -11.42 -8.97
CA PHE A 180 -0.25 -11.11 -7.97
C PHE A 180 -0.81 -9.69 -8.05
N GLY A 181 -0.18 -8.82 -8.85
CA GLY A 181 -0.65 -7.46 -9.12
C GLY A 181 0.20 -6.35 -8.53
N ILE A 182 1.34 -6.65 -7.90
CA ILE A 182 2.31 -5.62 -7.49
C ILE A 182 2.81 -4.88 -8.73
N ARG A 183 2.79 -3.55 -8.71
CA ARG A 183 3.22 -2.70 -9.84
C ARG A 183 4.32 -1.71 -9.49
N LEU A 184 4.63 -1.57 -8.19
CA LEU A 184 5.72 -0.75 -7.69
C LEU A 184 6.36 -1.47 -6.51
N MET A 185 7.70 -1.46 -6.43
CA MET A 185 8.44 -2.04 -5.31
C MET A 185 9.63 -1.15 -4.95
N GLY A 186 9.76 -0.84 -3.66
CA GLY A 186 10.92 -0.18 -3.07
C GLY A 186 12.14 -1.09 -3.06
N ILE A 187 13.33 -0.52 -3.20
CA ILE A 187 14.59 -1.28 -3.14
C ILE A 187 14.88 -1.70 -1.71
N THR A 188 14.86 -0.75 -0.78
CA THR A 188 15.05 -0.98 0.66
C THR A 188 13.93 -0.30 1.44
N TYR A 189 13.76 -0.68 2.70
CA TYR A 189 13.13 0.19 3.67
C TYR A 189 14.21 1.05 4.34
N SER A 190 14.28 1.14 5.65
CA SER A 190 15.28 2.00 6.31
C SER A 190 16.67 1.37 6.44
N GLU A 191 16.74 0.06 6.58
CA GLU A 191 17.96 -0.74 6.72
C GLU A 191 18.37 -1.36 5.37
N SER A 192 19.61 -1.85 5.28
CA SER A 192 20.07 -2.60 4.12
C SER A 192 19.37 -3.95 3.98
N ASN A 193 19.23 -4.38 2.74
CA ASN A 193 18.81 -5.74 2.39
C ASN A 193 19.72 -6.35 1.31
N ALA A 194 19.31 -7.44 0.68
CA ALA A 194 20.10 -8.10 -0.37
C ALA A 194 20.32 -7.23 -1.62
N LEU A 195 19.51 -6.17 -1.85
CA LEU A 195 19.57 -5.33 -3.04
C LEU A 195 20.48 -4.12 -2.88
N GLY A 196 20.51 -3.50 -1.72
CA GLY A 196 21.28 -2.27 -1.51
C GLY A 196 21.18 -1.74 -0.09
N SER A 197 21.63 -0.51 0.10
CA SER A 197 21.68 0.18 1.37
C SER A 197 20.43 1.06 1.59
N GLY A 198 19.85 0.97 2.79
CA GLY A 198 18.78 1.84 3.23
C GLY A 198 19.30 3.17 3.76
N LEU A 199 18.39 4.12 3.96
CA LEU A 199 18.73 5.50 4.37
C LEU A 199 19.34 5.62 5.78
N LYS A 200 19.18 4.61 6.66
CA LYS A 200 19.75 4.59 8.02
C LYS A 200 21.18 4.05 8.09
N GLU A 201 21.69 3.51 7.00
CA GLU A 201 23.06 2.97 7.01
C GLU A 201 24.09 4.09 7.12
N GLU A 202 25.09 3.92 7.99
CA GLU A 202 26.21 4.87 8.12
C GLU A 202 27.04 4.95 6.84
N LYS A 203 27.13 3.84 6.11
CA LYS A 203 27.84 3.73 4.83
C LYS A 203 26.93 3.14 3.79
N ASP A 204 26.53 3.96 2.86
CA ASP A 204 25.78 3.54 1.70
C ASP A 204 26.72 2.93 0.66
N GLY A 205 26.65 1.63 0.50
CA GLY A 205 27.47 0.86 -0.44
C GLY A 205 26.95 0.82 -1.87
N GLY A 206 25.79 1.46 -2.14
CA GLY A 206 25.12 1.38 -3.44
C GLY A 206 24.37 0.05 -3.64
N LEU A 207 23.98 -0.21 -4.88
CA LEU A 207 23.34 -1.48 -5.27
C LEU A 207 24.33 -2.64 -5.21
N THR A 208 23.89 -3.74 -4.64
CA THR A 208 24.63 -5.02 -4.74
C THR A 208 24.57 -5.57 -6.18
N ASN A 209 25.39 -6.58 -6.49
CA ASN A 209 25.27 -7.30 -7.76
C ASN A 209 23.91 -7.98 -7.93
N PHE A 210 23.27 -8.39 -6.84
CA PHE A 210 21.91 -8.91 -6.85
C PHE A 210 20.89 -7.79 -7.08
N GLY A 211 21.09 -6.62 -6.43
CA GLY A 211 20.24 -5.44 -6.61
C GLY A 211 20.20 -4.95 -8.06
N LYS A 212 21.35 -4.93 -8.76
CA LYS A 212 21.42 -4.59 -10.20
C LYS A 212 20.56 -5.54 -11.04
N LYS A 213 20.64 -6.86 -10.80
CA LYS A 213 19.80 -7.85 -11.49
C LYS A 213 18.31 -7.68 -11.14
N ALA A 214 17.99 -7.27 -9.91
CA ALA A 214 16.61 -6.99 -9.52
C ALA A 214 16.06 -5.77 -10.27
N VAL A 215 16.81 -4.67 -10.36
CA VAL A 215 16.46 -3.48 -11.15
C VAL A 215 16.23 -3.85 -12.62
N GLU A 216 17.16 -4.59 -13.24
CA GLU A 216 17.00 -5.07 -14.61
C GLU A 216 15.74 -5.92 -14.80
N ARG A 217 15.43 -6.80 -13.83
CA ARG A 217 14.22 -7.64 -13.87
C ARG A 217 12.96 -6.81 -13.75
N MET A 218 12.93 -5.84 -12.82
CA MET A 218 11.77 -4.94 -12.63
C MET A 218 11.51 -4.13 -13.90
N ASN A 219 12.55 -3.55 -14.52
CA ASN A 219 12.44 -2.85 -15.80
C ASN A 219 11.90 -3.75 -16.90
N LYS A 220 12.39 -4.97 -17.00
CA LYS A 220 11.99 -5.94 -18.03
C LYS A 220 10.51 -6.32 -17.96
N ILE A 221 9.96 -6.44 -16.75
CA ILE A 221 8.55 -6.81 -16.58
C ILE A 221 7.61 -5.60 -16.46
N GLY A 222 8.15 -4.36 -16.40
CA GLY A 222 7.35 -3.14 -16.26
C GLY A 222 6.89 -2.86 -14.82
N MET A 223 7.64 -3.29 -13.80
CA MET A 223 7.42 -2.92 -12.41
C MET A 223 8.14 -1.61 -12.11
N ALA A 224 7.43 -0.61 -11.59
CA ALA A 224 8.04 0.65 -11.16
C ALA A 224 8.97 0.44 -9.96
N ILE A 225 10.02 1.23 -9.88
CA ILE A 225 11.03 1.18 -8.81
C ILE A 225 10.85 2.40 -7.92
N ASP A 226 10.68 2.17 -6.62
CA ASP A 226 10.60 3.23 -5.62
C ASP A 226 11.94 3.37 -4.88
N CYS A 227 12.44 4.60 -4.83
CA CYS A 227 13.65 4.97 -4.10
C CYS A 227 13.36 5.66 -2.76
N SER A 228 12.14 5.63 -2.28
CA SER A 228 11.82 6.05 -0.92
C SER A 228 12.57 5.16 0.09
N HIS A 229 13.05 5.75 1.19
CA HIS A 229 13.86 5.06 2.20
C HIS A 229 15.20 4.46 1.74
N VAL A 230 15.60 4.71 0.50
CA VAL A 230 16.84 4.18 -0.08
C VAL A 230 18.01 5.14 0.22
N GLY A 231 19.21 4.59 0.40
CA GLY A 231 20.41 5.39 0.54
C GLY A 231 20.74 6.20 -0.71
N VAL A 232 21.47 7.30 -0.57
CA VAL A 232 21.75 8.23 -1.68
C VAL A 232 22.52 7.54 -2.81
N GLN A 233 23.60 6.80 -2.49
CA GLN A 233 24.38 6.11 -3.50
C GLN A 233 23.58 5.00 -4.16
N THR A 234 22.82 4.24 -3.36
CA THR A 234 21.94 3.20 -3.89
C THR A 234 20.90 3.78 -4.85
N THR A 235 20.31 4.96 -4.53
CA THR A 235 19.38 5.67 -5.42
C THR A 235 20.05 6.08 -6.74
N LEU A 236 21.27 6.64 -6.67
CA LEU A 236 22.02 7.01 -7.90
C LEU A 236 22.33 5.80 -8.77
N ASP A 237 22.71 4.68 -8.15
CA ASP A 237 22.95 3.42 -8.86
C ASP A 237 21.65 2.91 -9.51
N VAL A 238 20.49 2.99 -8.81
CA VAL A 238 19.19 2.62 -9.40
C VAL A 238 18.91 3.43 -10.65
N ILE A 239 19.11 4.75 -10.61
CA ILE A 239 18.89 5.65 -11.76
C ILE A 239 19.82 5.29 -12.93
N GLU A 240 21.07 4.91 -12.63
CA GLU A 240 22.05 4.52 -13.67
C GLU A 240 21.67 3.19 -14.35
N TYR A 241 21.11 2.23 -13.60
CA TYR A 241 20.77 0.89 -14.09
C TYR A 241 19.32 0.75 -14.58
N SER A 242 18.46 1.77 -14.38
CA SER A 242 17.04 1.74 -14.76
C SER A 242 16.74 2.23 -16.22
#